data_9b268d164ecf65dc7ac0e1b31a5300af
#
_entry.id   9b268d164ecf65dc7ac0e1b31a5300af
#
_cell.length_a   1.000
_cell.length_b   1.000
_cell.length_c   1.000
_cell.angle_alpha   90.00
_cell.angle_beta   90.00
_cell.angle_gamma   90.00
#
_symmetry.space_group_name_H-M   'P 1'
#
loop_
_entity.id
_entity.type
_entity.pdbx_description
1 polymer ?
#
loop_
_entity_poly.entity_id
_entity_poly.type
_entity_poly.pdbx_seq_one_letter_code
_entity_poly.pdbx_strand_id
1 'polypeptide(L)'
;MANERWESPFPYTLAYNLFKQHFTELNRVYWAFVPAKDTIKKAAKNALPNDDADPKSFFLVKDEDDKRIAPTYTEWKKAFGDFENYTRLNMLMLLSSCFETYLRTALALSFESKPGVIIQCPDAVDGAFLLKSDINYGNANYDQYRFSSQIDGICKGSWSKRISEFQKYFGTAPCVLTDNISELDKFRTKRNSIGHYIGRDKVRYSTPIDLSPLSVSRLSHDTLLKYFKLIYDVVSEVDSYLHKNFIGSYDIIKCYLGKLAAGFFTDLKPGEKARAYKKLIGAEGLPRASNEYYRNIICYCDLDTPLEACRYSAKACVAEVNRQLKDNQIQLIRDNRSVAFNNYTFNLFVRANRWRANPDYCQRCKSNTEQVEYRYSMRAIQEIVAAISQAPNSVIQTLKQQLDRRLYS
;
A
#
# COMPACT_ATOMS: atom_id res chain seq x y z
N MET A 1 18.16 -16.59 -21.90
CA MET A 1 18.32 -16.38 -20.45
C MET A 1 16.93 -16.03 -19.94
N ALA A 2 16.41 -16.80 -18.98
CA ALA A 2 15.17 -16.43 -18.32
C ALA A 2 15.48 -15.16 -17.50
N ASN A 3 14.88 -14.02 -17.86
CA ASN A 3 14.95 -12.84 -17.01
C ASN A 3 14.33 -13.22 -15.67
N GLU A 4 15.11 -13.07 -14.63
CA GLU A 4 14.54 -13.18 -13.30
C GLU A 4 13.51 -12.06 -13.16
N ARG A 5 12.28 -12.40 -12.84
CA ARG A 5 11.18 -11.43 -12.71
C ARG A 5 11.43 -10.33 -11.66
N TRP A 6 12.46 -10.50 -10.85
CA TRP A 6 12.92 -9.56 -9.85
C TRP A 6 13.81 -8.44 -10.42
N GLU A 7 14.39 -8.66 -11.60
CA GLU A 7 15.21 -7.66 -12.28
C GLU A 7 14.30 -6.69 -13.06
N SER A 8 13.71 -5.75 -12.38
CA SER A 8 12.97 -4.68 -13.04
C SER A 8 13.93 -3.59 -13.56
N PRO A 9 13.78 -3.16 -14.82
CA PRO A 9 14.56 -2.02 -15.36
C PRO A 9 14.05 -0.68 -14.85
N PHE A 10 12.97 -0.68 -14.08
CA PHE A 10 12.38 0.52 -13.50
C PHE A 10 12.98 0.76 -12.12
N PRO A 11 13.26 2.03 -11.74
CA PRO A 11 13.78 2.35 -10.42
C PRO A 11 12.69 2.40 -9.34
N TYR A 12 11.41 2.29 -9.71
CA TYR A 12 10.25 2.40 -8.84
C TYR A 12 9.03 1.67 -9.40
N THR A 13 8.03 1.48 -8.55
CA THR A 13 6.78 0.80 -8.89
C THR A 13 5.78 1.69 -9.64
N LEU A 14 4.75 1.08 -10.25
CA LEU A 14 3.59 1.81 -10.77
C LEU A 14 2.86 2.57 -9.65
N ALA A 15 2.80 2.04 -8.44
CA ALA A 15 2.21 2.71 -7.28
C ALA A 15 2.95 4.00 -6.95
N TYR A 16 4.29 4.00 -6.98
CA TYR A 16 5.09 5.20 -6.78
C TYR A 16 4.87 6.22 -7.89
N ASN A 17 4.79 5.76 -9.15
CA ASN A 17 4.54 6.67 -10.27
C ASN A 17 3.22 7.41 -10.10
N LEU A 18 2.16 6.71 -9.72
CA LEU A 18 0.85 7.31 -9.43
C LEU A 18 0.93 8.29 -8.25
N PHE A 19 1.60 7.90 -7.16
CA PHE A 19 1.84 8.80 -6.03
C PHE A 19 2.55 10.07 -6.49
N LYS A 20 3.61 9.96 -7.29
CA LYS A 20 4.39 11.10 -7.79
C LYS A 20 3.54 12.05 -8.63
N GLN A 21 2.62 11.53 -9.45
CA GLN A 21 1.69 12.35 -10.23
C GLN A 21 0.77 13.16 -9.29
N HIS A 22 0.09 12.50 -8.35
CA HIS A 22 -0.80 13.17 -7.40
C HIS A 22 -0.03 14.15 -6.50
N PHE A 23 1.14 13.75 -6.00
CA PHE A 23 1.98 14.61 -5.18
C PHE A 23 2.43 15.87 -5.94
N THR A 24 2.80 15.72 -7.21
CA THR A 24 3.17 16.84 -8.07
C THR A 24 1.99 17.78 -8.31
N GLU A 25 0.81 17.23 -8.52
CA GLU A 25 -0.42 18.01 -8.68
C GLU A 25 -0.75 18.82 -7.41
N LEU A 26 -0.73 18.18 -6.24
CA LEU A 26 -0.93 18.86 -4.96
C LEU A 26 0.08 20.00 -4.76
N ASN A 27 1.34 19.74 -5.06
CA ASN A 27 2.39 20.73 -4.94
C ASN A 27 2.14 21.93 -5.89
N ARG A 28 1.74 21.68 -7.14
CA ARG A 28 1.39 22.74 -8.11
C ARG A 28 0.21 23.58 -7.63
N VAL A 29 -0.87 22.93 -7.14
CA VAL A 29 -2.04 23.63 -6.61
C VAL A 29 -1.65 24.53 -5.43
N TYR A 30 -0.85 24.01 -4.50
CA TYR A 30 -0.40 24.80 -3.36
C TYR A 30 0.47 26.00 -3.78
N TRP A 31 1.40 25.78 -4.72
CA TRP A 31 2.25 26.86 -5.22
C TRP A 31 1.55 27.84 -6.17
N ALA A 32 0.39 27.50 -6.72
CA ALA A 32 -0.50 28.47 -7.36
C ALA A 32 -1.18 29.40 -6.33
N PHE A 33 -1.55 28.82 -5.17
CA PHE A 33 -2.18 29.59 -4.09
C PHE A 33 -1.20 30.56 -3.40
N VAL A 34 0.05 30.15 -3.13
CA VAL A 34 1.01 30.95 -2.34
C VAL A 34 1.24 32.36 -2.91
N PRO A 35 1.65 32.56 -4.18
CA PRO A 35 1.84 33.90 -4.73
C PRO A 35 0.52 34.65 -4.90
N ALA A 36 -0.60 33.98 -5.22
CA ALA A 36 -1.90 34.61 -5.36
C ALA A 36 -2.36 35.26 -4.06
N LYS A 37 -2.25 34.54 -2.93
CA LYS A 37 -2.62 35.09 -1.60
C LYS A 37 -1.76 36.30 -1.23
N ASP A 38 -0.46 36.27 -1.50
CA ASP A 38 0.46 37.37 -1.17
C ASP A 38 0.16 38.61 -2.06
N THR A 39 -0.17 38.38 -3.32
CA THR A 39 -0.58 39.45 -4.25
C THR A 39 -1.89 40.10 -3.78
N ILE A 40 -2.92 39.31 -3.41
CA ILE A 40 -4.20 39.83 -2.93
C ILE A 40 -3.99 40.62 -1.64
N LYS A 41 -3.24 40.10 -0.67
CA LYS A 41 -2.93 40.83 0.58
C LYS A 41 -2.24 42.17 0.33
N LYS A 42 -1.25 42.20 -0.55
CA LYS A 42 -0.54 43.40 -0.90
C LYS A 42 -1.47 44.42 -1.60
N ALA A 43 -2.28 43.95 -2.53
CA ALA A 43 -3.21 44.82 -3.27
C ALA A 43 -4.28 45.41 -2.32
N ALA A 44 -4.87 44.58 -1.45
CA ALA A 44 -5.86 45.03 -0.45
C ALA A 44 -5.23 46.04 0.53
N LYS A 45 -4.00 45.78 1.01
CA LYS A 45 -3.28 46.73 1.88
C LYS A 45 -3.04 48.08 1.23
N ASN A 46 -2.78 48.09 -0.08
CA ASN A 46 -2.53 49.34 -0.81
C ASN A 46 -3.81 50.10 -1.14
N ALA A 47 -4.93 49.38 -1.32
CA ALA A 47 -6.21 49.97 -1.70
C ALA A 47 -7.06 50.45 -0.49
N LEU A 48 -6.87 49.81 0.66
CA LEU A 48 -7.67 50.07 1.86
C LEU A 48 -6.84 50.92 2.83
N PRO A 49 -7.21 52.20 3.08
CA PRO A 49 -6.35 53.15 3.73
C PRO A 49 -6.22 52.94 5.27
N ASN A 50 -7.17 52.30 5.90
CA ASN A 50 -7.17 52.04 7.32
C ASN A 50 -7.88 50.72 7.65
N ASP A 51 -7.83 50.32 8.91
CA ASP A 51 -8.36 49.05 9.41
C ASP A 51 -9.90 48.97 9.40
N ASP A 52 -10.59 50.09 9.42
CA ASP A 52 -12.06 50.19 9.36
C ASP A 52 -12.59 50.37 7.95
N ALA A 53 -11.71 50.47 6.93
CA ALA A 53 -12.09 50.60 5.56
C ALA A 53 -12.96 49.41 5.09
N ASP A 54 -13.98 49.72 4.28
CA ASP A 54 -14.86 48.71 3.74
C ASP A 54 -14.17 47.93 2.58
N PRO A 55 -13.91 46.62 2.76
CA PRO A 55 -13.22 45.82 1.73
C PRO A 55 -14.08 45.57 0.48
N LYS A 56 -15.38 45.77 0.53
CA LYS A 56 -16.28 45.61 -0.61
C LYS A 56 -15.94 46.52 -1.78
N SER A 57 -15.47 47.74 -1.46
CA SER A 57 -15.04 48.69 -2.48
C SER A 57 -13.83 48.17 -3.29
N PHE A 58 -12.97 47.37 -2.67
CA PHE A 58 -11.82 46.77 -3.32
C PHE A 58 -12.19 45.55 -4.16
N PHE A 59 -13.08 44.69 -3.65
CA PHE A 59 -13.43 43.43 -4.32
C PHE A 59 -14.53 43.59 -5.38
N LEU A 60 -15.13 44.77 -5.53
CA LEU A 60 -16.19 45.06 -6.48
C LEU A 60 -17.35 44.05 -6.46
N VAL A 61 -17.64 43.52 -5.27
CA VAL A 61 -18.75 42.57 -5.08
C VAL A 61 -20.07 43.35 -5.19
N LYS A 62 -21.03 42.76 -5.88
CA LYS A 62 -22.34 43.34 -6.14
C LYS A 62 -23.44 42.43 -5.62
N ASP A 63 -24.60 43.02 -5.41
CA ASP A 63 -25.83 42.32 -5.11
C ASP A 63 -25.89 41.64 -3.73
N GLU A 64 -26.56 40.51 -3.64
CA GLU A 64 -26.79 39.81 -2.39
C GLU A 64 -25.49 39.27 -1.71
N ASP A 65 -24.44 39.01 -2.49
CA ASP A 65 -23.18 38.54 -1.98
C ASP A 65 -22.36 39.56 -1.20
N ASP A 66 -22.72 40.84 -1.36
CA ASP A 66 -22.12 41.97 -0.62
C ASP A 66 -22.23 41.76 0.90
N LYS A 67 -23.35 41.19 1.37
CA LYS A 67 -23.56 40.91 2.81
C LYS A 67 -22.68 39.79 3.37
N ARG A 68 -22.00 39.02 2.52
CA ARG A 68 -21.13 37.91 2.90
C ARG A 68 -19.69 38.34 3.13
N ILE A 69 -19.31 39.51 2.67
CA ILE A 69 -17.97 40.06 2.88
C ILE A 69 -17.89 40.70 4.25
N ALA A 70 -16.78 40.51 4.94
CA ALA A 70 -16.52 41.14 6.23
C ALA A 70 -16.68 42.66 6.13
N PRO A 71 -17.30 43.31 7.13
CA PRO A 71 -17.63 44.73 7.08
C PRO A 71 -16.40 45.64 7.16
N THR A 72 -15.30 45.16 7.75
CA THR A 72 -14.07 45.96 7.92
C THR A 72 -12.84 45.23 7.37
N TYR A 73 -11.82 45.99 7.01
CA TYR A 73 -10.55 45.42 6.54
C TYR A 73 -9.89 44.57 7.62
N THR A 74 -10.01 44.91 8.89
CA THR A 74 -9.52 44.08 10.01
C THR A 74 -10.18 42.71 10.06
N GLU A 75 -11.51 42.67 9.96
CA GLU A 75 -12.24 41.38 9.94
C GLU A 75 -11.94 40.57 8.70
N TRP A 76 -11.81 41.24 7.53
CA TRP A 76 -11.39 40.57 6.31
C TRP A 76 -9.99 39.96 6.43
N LYS A 77 -9.02 40.70 7.00
CA LYS A 77 -7.66 40.15 7.25
C LYS A 77 -7.70 38.89 8.10
N LYS A 78 -8.55 38.91 9.14
CA LYS A 78 -8.76 37.71 10.01
C LYS A 78 -9.35 36.56 9.22
N ALA A 79 -10.45 36.77 8.51
CA ALA A 79 -11.13 35.76 7.70
C ALA A 79 -10.19 35.21 6.60
N PHE A 80 -9.42 36.05 5.95
CA PHE A 80 -8.45 35.64 4.95
C PHE A 80 -7.28 34.84 5.57
N GLY A 81 -6.83 35.19 6.77
CA GLY A 81 -5.85 34.41 7.52
C GLY A 81 -6.38 33.03 7.91
N ASP A 82 -7.66 32.92 8.22
CA ASP A 82 -8.33 31.64 8.48
C ASP A 82 -8.47 30.82 7.20
N PHE A 83 -8.83 31.46 6.06
CA PHE A 83 -8.83 30.82 4.75
C PHE A 83 -7.46 30.22 4.38
N GLU A 84 -6.36 30.97 4.58
CA GLU A 84 -5.02 30.45 4.39
C GLU A 84 -4.71 29.23 5.28
N ASN A 85 -5.13 29.27 6.53
CA ASN A 85 -4.95 28.17 7.45
C ASN A 85 -5.76 26.93 7.02
N TYR A 86 -7.03 27.10 6.66
CA TYR A 86 -7.86 26.01 6.16
C TYR A 86 -7.31 25.44 4.85
N THR A 87 -6.77 26.27 3.97
CA THR A 87 -6.11 25.77 2.75
C THR A 87 -4.94 24.85 3.10
N ARG A 88 -4.08 25.24 4.07
CA ARG A 88 -2.96 24.40 4.52
C ARG A 88 -3.45 23.10 5.19
N LEU A 89 -4.48 23.17 6.00
CA LEU A 89 -5.07 21.98 6.64
C LEU A 89 -5.64 21.01 5.59
N ASN A 90 -6.33 21.53 4.56
CA ASN A 90 -6.82 20.71 3.46
C ASN A 90 -5.68 20.09 2.64
N MET A 91 -4.61 20.83 2.36
CA MET A 91 -3.42 20.27 1.70
C MET A 91 -2.82 19.11 2.51
N LEU A 92 -2.76 19.20 3.83
CA LEU A 92 -2.29 18.11 4.69
C LEU A 92 -3.21 16.88 4.60
N MET A 93 -4.54 17.07 4.55
CA MET A 93 -5.49 15.96 4.36
C MET A 93 -5.29 15.25 3.02
N LEU A 94 -5.16 16.03 1.93
CA LEU A 94 -4.92 15.49 0.60
C LEU A 94 -3.57 14.77 0.51
N LEU A 95 -2.52 15.32 1.11
CA LEU A 95 -1.21 14.68 1.20
C LEU A 95 -1.29 13.34 1.94
N SER A 96 -2.04 13.30 3.05
CA SER A 96 -2.27 12.05 3.80
C SER A 96 -3.01 11.01 2.96
N SER A 97 -4.03 11.43 2.21
CA SER A 97 -4.78 10.52 1.32
C SER A 97 -3.89 9.95 0.21
N CYS A 98 -3.05 10.78 -0.42
CA CYS A 98 -2.06 10.31 -1.39
C CYS A 98 -1.12 9.28 -0.78
N PHE A 99 -0.60 9.55 0.41
CA PHE A 99 0.31 8.65 1.11
C PHE A 99 -0.35 7.33 1.50
N GLU A 100 -1.55 7.38 2.08
CA GLU A 100 -2.30 6.18 2.48
C GLU A 100 -2.67 5.31 1.27
N THR A 101 -3.06 5.92 0.16
CA THR A 101 -3.36 5.22 -1.10
C THR A 101 -2.11 4.53 -1.64
N TYR A 102 -0.98 5.25 -1.71
CA TYR A 102 0.29 4.67 -2.11
C TYR A 102 0.67 3.47 -1.24
N LEU A 103 0.67 3.66 0.09
CA LEU A 103 1.12 2.62 1.01
C LEU A 103 0.26 1.35 0.89
N ARG A 104 -1.06 1.48 0.82
CA ARG A 104 -1.97 0.36 0.60
C ARG A 104 -1.71 -0.35 -0.72
N THR A 105 -1.52 0.40 -1.80
CA THR A 105 -1.27 -0.17 -3.12
C THR A 105 0.08 -0.89 -3.18
N ALA A 106 1.14 -0.29 -2.67
CA ALA A 106 2.48 -0.90 -2.65
C ALA A 106 2.52 -2.16 -1.78
N LEU A 107 1.86 -2.16 -0.62
CA LEU A 107 1.72 -3.34 0.24
C LEU A 107 0.90 -4.44 -0.45
N ALA A 108 -0.22 -4.11 -1.09
CA ALA A 108 -1.01 -5.07 -1.84
C ALA A 108 -0.18 -5.74 -2.94
N LEU A 109 0.55 -4.95 -3.73
CA LEU A 109 1.46 -5.47 -4.76
C LEU A 109 2.54 -6.38 -4.16
N SER A 110 3.10 -6.02 -3.01
CA SER A 110 4.13 -6.82 -2.33
C SER A 110 3.60 -8.17 -1.85
N PHE A 111 2.44 -8.18 -1.19
CA PHE A 111 1.79 -9.42 -0.75
C PHE A 111 1.32 -10.29 -1.90
N GLU A 112 0.77 -9.70 -2.95
CA GLU A 112 0.35 -10.43 -4.15
C GLU A 112 1.55 -11.00 -4.89
N SER A 113 2.64 -10.26 -4.98
CA SER A 113 3.86 -10.65 -5.69
C SER A 113 4.61 -11.78 -4.98
N LYS A 114 4.77 -11.67 -3.66
CA LYS A 114 5.41 -12.67 -2.80
C LYS A 114 4.50 -13.09 -1.64
N PRO A 115 3.45 -13.83 -1.89
CA PRO A 115 2.48 -14.20 -0.84
C PRO A 115 3.09 -15.04 0.27
N GLY A 116 4.21 -15.71 0.01
CA GLY A 116 4.96 -16.49 1.00
C GLY A 116 5.50 -15.65 2.18
N VAL A 117 5.49 -14.31 2.10
CA VAL A 117 5.82 -13.43 3.25
C VAL A 117 4.92 -13.68 4.46
N ILE A 118 3.69 -14.15 4.25
CA ILE A 118 2.75 -14.45 5.33
C ILE A 118 3.24 -15.61 6.20
N ILE A 119 3.96 -16.54 5.61
CA ILE A 119 4.57 -17.69 6.27
C ILE A 119 6.08 -17.50 6.49
N GLN A 120 6.57 -16.27 6.35
CA GLN A 120 8.00 -15.93 6.48
C GLN A 120 8.92 -16.68 5.48
N CYS A 121 8.37 -17.15 4.37
CA CYS A 121 9.07 -17.79 3.26
C CYS A 121 8.75 -17.04 1.97
N PRO A 122 9.31 -15.83 1.75
CA PRO A 122 8.93 -14.95 0.64
C PRO A 122 8.97 -15.61 -0.73
N ASP A 123 9.95 -16.45 -0.96
CA ASP A 123 10.19 -17.08 -2.25
C ASP A 123 9.50 -18.45 -2.43
N ALA A 124 8.71 -18.89 -1.42
CA ALA A 124 7.98 -20.15 -1.49
C ALA A 124 6.95 -20.17 -2.62
N VAL A 125 6.34 -19.02 -2.93
CA VAL A 125 5.27 -18.90 -3.91
C VAL A 125 5.50 -17.69 -4.81
N ASP A 126 5.38 -17.89 -6.12
CA ASP A 126 5.42 -16.81 -7.09
C ASP A 126 4.01 -16.27 -7.38
N GLY A 127 3.71 -15.08 -6.91
CA GLY A 127 2.42 -14.42 -7.13
C GLY A 127 2.16 -14.06 -8.60
N ALA A 128 3.19 -13.81 -9.39
CA ALA A 128 3.02 -13.58 -10.82
C ALA A 128 2.50 -14.84 -11.55
N PHE A 129 2.92 -16.00 -11.08
CA PHE A 129 2.38 -17.25 -11.59
C PHE A 129 0.92 -17.49 -11.17
N LEU A 130 0.59 -17.17 -9.93
CA LEU A 130 -0.80 -17.24 -9.47
C LEU A 130 -1.70 -16.32 -10.27
N LEU A 131 -1.24 -15.10 -10.54
CA LEU A 131 -1.96 -14.12 -11.34
C LEU A 131 -2.14 -14.58 -12.80
N LYS A 132 -1.13 -15.22 -13.38
CA LYS A 132 -1.23 -15.82 -14.71
C LYS A 132 -2.24 -16.96 -14.77
N SER A 133 -2.33 -17.74 -13.71
CA SER A 133 -3.27 -18.87 -13.60
C SER A 133 -4.70 -18.43 -13.34
N ASP A 134 -4.89 -17.28 -12.66
CA ASP A 134 -6.17 -16.66 -12.39
C ASP A 134 -6.04 -15.15 -12.41
N ILE A 135 -6.58 -14.51 -13.44
CA ILE A 135 -6.56 -13.06 -13.59
C ILE A 135 -7.21 -12.32 -12.42
N ASN A 136 -8.14 -12.98 -11.72
CA ASN A 136 -8.80 -12.42 -10.55
C ASN A 136 -7.94 -12.54 -9.27
N TYR A 137 -6.77 -13.16 -9.34
CA TYR A 137 -5.88 -13.31 -8.20
C TYR A 137 -5.58 -11.97 -7.49
N GLY A 138 -5.40 -10.89 -8.22
CA GLY A 138 -5.15 -9.57 -7.67
C GLY A 138 -6.32 -8.57 -7.82
N ASN A 139 -7.49 -9.00 -8.27
CA ASN A 139 -8.62 -8.13 -8.61
C ASN A 139 -9.76 -8.17 -7.57
N ALA A 140 -9.43 -8.30 -6.29
CA ALA A 140 -10.45 -8.11 -5.25
C ALA A 140 -10.90 -6.64 -5.24
N ASN A 141 -12.21 -6.39 -5.10
CA ASN A 141 -12.74 -5.06 -4.83
C ASN A 141 -12.06 -4.45 -3.60
N TYR A 142 -11.96 -3.12 -3.56
CA TYR A 142 -11.22 -2.37 -2.53
C TYR A 142 -11.55 -2.81 -1.10
N ASP A 143 -12.80 -3.18 -0.82
CA ASP A 143 -13.25 -3.67 0.49
C ASP A 143 -12.94 -5.15 0.73
N GLN A 144 -12.45 -5.87 -0.26
CA GLN A 144 -12.20 -7.30 -0.25
C GLN A 144 -10.76 -7.66 -0.69
N TYR A 145 -9.81 -6.76 -0.45
CA TYR A 145 -8.40 -7.08 -0.71
C TYR A 145 -8.03 -8.40 -0.03
N ARG A 146 -7.42 -9.29 -0.80
CA ARG A 146 -6.98 -10.62 -0.34
C ARG A 146 -6.19 -10.57 0.97
N PHE A 147 -5.40 -9.52 1.16
CA PHE A 147 -4.53 -9.30 2.31
C PHE A 147 -4.97 -8.09 3.15
N SER A 148 -6.25 -7.75 3.14
CA SER A 148 -6.77 -6.54 3.79
C SER A 148 -6.41 -6.46 5.27
N SER A 149 -6.47 -7.57 6.02
CA SER A 149 -6.13 -7.59 7.44
C SER A 149 -4.66 -7.31 7.71
N GLN A 150 -3.75 -7.81 6.87
CA GLN A 150 -2.32 -7.58 6.95
C GLN A 150 -1.98 -6.13 6.57
N ILE A 151 -2.56 -5.66 5.48
CA ILE A 151 -2.40 -4.27 5.02
C ILE A 151 -2.93 -3.30 6.07
N ASP A 152 -4.10 -3.56 6.64
CA ASP A 152 -4.69 -2.74 7.70
C ASP A 152 -3.83 -2.71 8.96
N GLY A 153 -3.21 -3.83 9.33
CA GLY A 153 -2.26 -3.89 10.44
C GLY A 153 -1.09 -2.91 10.25
N ILE A 154 -0.55 -2.84 9.03
CA ILE A 154 0.56 -1.94 8.68
C ILE A 154 0.08 -0.48 8.50
N CYS A 155 -1.15 -0.27 8.03
CA CYS A 155 -1.66 1.06 7.71
C CYS A 155 -2.40 1.76 8.86
N LYS A 156 -2.76 1.05 9.94
CA LYS A 156 -3.56 1.59 11.06
C LYS A 156 -2.80 1.58 12.38
N GLY A 157 -3.07 2.55 13.23
CA GLY A 157 -2.48 2.67 14.56
C GLY A 157 -1.31 3.65 14.63
N SER A 158 -0.52 3.60 15.72
CA SER A 158 0.71 4.37 15.88
C SER A 158 1.81 3.89 14.92
N TRP A 159 2.76 4.76 14.60
CA TRP A 159 3.84 4.39 13.69
C TRP A 159 4.76 3.30 14.24
N SER A 160 4.99 3.26 15.55
CA SER A 160 5.72 2.14 16.17
C SER A 160 5.03 0.80 15.88
N LYS A 161 3.69 0.73 16.03
CA LYS A 161 2.91 -0.48 15.72
C LYS A 161 2.97 -0.82 14.22
N ARG A 162 2.81 0.19 13.35
CA ARG A 162 2.87 0.01 11.89
C ARG A 162 4.22 -0.56 11.44
N ILE A 163 5.31 -0.06 12.01
CA ILE A 163 6.67 -0.53 11.72
C ILE A 163 6.86 -1.97 12.20
N SER A 164 6.39 -2.30 13.41
CA SER A 164 6.47 -3.68 13.92
C SER A 164 5.68 -4.65 13.04
N GLU A 165 4.47 -4.27 12.58
CA GLU A 165 3.70 -5.10 11.65
C GLU A 165 4.36 -5.19 10.27
N PHE A 166 4.98 -4.12 9.78
CA PHE A 166 5.76 -4.14 8.54
C PHE A 166 6.94 -5.12 8.63
N GLN A 167 7.73 -5.03 9.70
CA GLN A 167 8.88 -5.90 9.94
C GLN A 167 8.49 -7.38 10.05
N LYS A 168 7.34 -7.66 10.61
CA LYS A 168 6.80 -9.02 10.75
C LYS A 168 6.65 -9.73 9.40
N TYR A 169 6.29 -9.00 8.33
CA TYR A 169 6.10 -9.59 7.01
C TYR A 169 7.30 -9.40 6.09
N PHE A 170 7.96 -8.26 6.19
CA PHE A 170 9.00 -7.85 5.25
C PHE A 170 10.43 -7.88 5.83
N GLY A 171 10.57 -8.36 7.07
CA GLY A 171 11.84 -8.52 7.76
C GLY A 171 12.36 -7.22 8.36
N THR A 172 12.93 -6.32 7.55
CA THR A 172 13.45 -5.03 8.02
C THR A 172 12.56 -3.89 7.54
N ALA A 173 12.45 -2.81 8.32
CA ALA A 173 11.83 -1.57 7.87
C ALA A 173 12.90 -0.61 7.34
N PRO A 174 12.61 0.17 6.28
CA PRO A 174 13.50 1.25 5.85
C PRO A 174 13.80 2.22 6.97
N CYS A 175 15.05 2.70 7.05
CA CYS A 175 15.51 3.58 8.15
C CYS A 175 14.68 4.87 8.24
N VAL A 176 14.22 5.40 7.12
CA VAL A 176 13.36 6.59 7.09
C VAL A 176 12.11 6.42 7.96
N LEU A 177 11.54 5.22 8.08
CA LEU A 177 10.38 4.95 8.93
C LEU A 177 10.77 4.96 10.41
N THR A 178 11.88 4.30 10.77
CA THR A 178 12.34 4.19 12.17
C THR A 178 12.85 5.52 12.71
N ASP A 179 13.55 6.28 11.88
CA ASP A 179 14.17 7.55 12.28
C ASP A 179 13.14 8.69 12.42
N ASN A 180 11.98 8.56 11.76
CA ASN A 180 10.95 9.60 11.73
C ASN A 180 9.65 9.23 12.45
N ILE A 181 9.64 8.25 13.37
CA ILE A 181 8.44 7.80 14.09
C ILE A 181 7.68 8.98 14.71
N SER A 182 8.40 9.86 15.42
CA SER A 182 7.80 11.03 16.11
C SER A 182 7.11 11.99 15.12
N GLU A 183 7.77 12.32 14.02
CA GLU A 183 7.23 13.26 13.03
C GLU A 183 6.06 12.64 12.25
N LEU A 184 6.13 11.36 11.94
CA LEU A 184 5.05 10.61 11.32
C LEU A 184 3.82 10.50 12.26
N ASP A 185 4.02 10.32 13.57
CA ASP A 185 2.91 10.33 14.53
C ASP A 185 2.32 11.74 14.73
N LYS A 186 3.14 12.79 14.69
CA LYS A 186 2.65 14.19 14.67
C LYS A 186 1.80 14.45 13.42
N PHE A 187 2.28 14.05 12.25
CA PHE A 187 1.55 14.15 10.99
C PHE A 187 0.19 13.43 11.08
N ARG A 188 0.18 12.16 11.52
CA ARG A 188 -1.02 11.34 11.71
C ARG A 188 -2.00 11.99 12.70
N THR A 189 -1.51 12.46 13.83
CA THR A 189 -2.33 13.08 14.87
C THR A 189 -2.96 14.37 14.35
N LYS A 190 -2.18 15.20 13.64
CA LYS A 190 -2.69 16.42 13.02
C LYS A 190 -3.76 16.12 11.98
N ARG A 191 -3.52 15.16 11.12
CA ARG A 191 -4.50 14.68 10.12
C ARG A 191 -5.80 14.22 10.79
N ASN A 192 -5.71 13.43 11.84
CA ASN A 192 -6.89 12.93 12.56
C ASN A 192 -7.68 14.06 13.23
N SER A 193 -7.00 15.05 13.80
CA SER A 193 -7.65 16.24 14.36
C SER A 193 -8.43 17.00 13.28
N ILE A 194 -7.88 17.15 12.09
CA ILE A 194 -8.57 17.81 10.97
C ILE A 194 -9.79 16.99 10.52
N GLY A 195 -9.60 15.68 10.31
CA GLY A 195 -10.65 14.80 9.77
C GLY A 195 -11.84 14.61 10.72
N HIS A 196 -11.61 14.58 12.03
CA HIS A 196 -12.68 14.34 13.00
C HIS A 196 -13.25 15.61 13.65
N TYR A 197 -12.44 16.66 13.75
CA TYR A 197 -12.80 17.86 14.53
C TYR A 197 -12.64 19.16 13.74
N ILE A 198 -12.49 19.09 12.40
CA ILE A 198 -12.25 20.26 11.53
C ILE A 198 -11.01 21.04 12.02
N GLY A 199 -10.00 20.33 12.51
CA GLY A 199 -8.79 20.93 13.05
C GLY A 199 -8.98 21.62 14.42
N ARG A 200 -10.11 21.41 15.10
CA ARG A 200 -10.38 21.96 16.43
C ARG A 200 -10.00 20.98 17.52
N ASP A 201 -9.88 21.48 18.75
CA ASP A 201 -9.71 20.62 19.91
C ASP A 201 -10.98 19.79 20.17
N LYS A 202 -10.80 18.61 20.80
CA LYS A 202 -11.94 17.76 21.16
C LYS A 202 -12.84 18.52 22.14
N VAL A 203 -14.13 18.54 21.86
CA VAL A 203 -15.12 19.00 22.83
C VAL A 203 -15.01 18.08 24.06
N ARG A 204 -14.56 18.63 25.17
CA ARG A 204 -14.66 17.97 26.47
C ARG A 204 -16.00 18.32 27.06
N TYR A 205 -16.88 17.34 27.14
CA TYR A 205 -18.09 17.47 27.95
C TYR A 205 -17.66 17.48 29.42
N SER A 206 -17.30 18.64 29.90
CA SER A 206 -17.10 18.88 31.32
C SER A 206 -18.31 19.62 31.90
N THR A 207 -18.65 19.38 33.12
CA THR A 207 -19.64 20.20 33.82
C THR A 207 -18.90 21.29 34.63
N PRO A 208 -19.16 22.60 34.38
CA PRO A 208 -20.14 23.17 33.45
C PRO A 208 -19.69 23.03 31.98
N ILE A 209 -20.65 22.96 31.06
CA ILE A 209 -20.38 22.88 29.61
C ILE A 209 -19.76 24.22 29.19
N ASP A 210 -18.54 24.17 28.67
CA ASP A 210 -17.90 25.33 28.04
C ASP A 210 -18.44 25.48 26.61
N LEU A 211 -19.22 26.53 26.38
CA LEU A 211 -19.80 26.88 25.07
C LEU A 211 -18.90 27.81 24.27
N SER A 212 -17.70 28.13 24.77
CA SER A 212 -16.76 28.97 24.01
C SER A 212 -16.37 28.32 22.70
N PRO A 213 -16.22 29.09 21.60
CA PRO A 213 -15.79 28.56 20.32
C PRO A 213 -14.42 27.93 20.42
N LEU A 214 -14.31 26.66 20.06
CA LEU A 214 -13.02 25.96 20.03
C LEU A 214 -12.12 26.58 18.98
N SER A 215 -10.88 26.86 19.36
CA SER A 215 -9.89 27.41 18.44
C SER A 215 -9.52 26.39 17.36
N VAL A 216 -9.37 26.87 16.12
CA VAL A 216 -8.87 26.06 15.03
C VAL A 216 -7.35 25.92 15.15
N SER A 217 -6.86 24.70 15.09
CA SER A 217 -5.44 24.40 15.11
C SER A 217 -4.72 25.09 13.96
N ARG A 218 -3.66 25.81 14.23
CA ARG A 218 -2.85 26.49 13.21
C ARG A 218 -1.82 25.53 12.60
N LEU A 219 -1.63 25.65 11.28
CA LEU A 219 -0.58 24.97 10.54
C LEU A 219 0.23 26.01 9.75
N SER A 220 1.51 26.16 10.07
CA SER A 220 2.36 27.10 9.36
C SER A 220 2.71 26.59 7.94
N HIS A 221 3.08 27.51 7.06
CA HIS A 221 3.61 27.21 5.74
C HIS A 221 4.80 26.23 5.82
N ASP A 222 5.79 26.57 6.64
CA ASP A 222 7.02 25.77 6.79
C ASP A 222 6.76 24.38 7.33
N THR A 223 5.82 24.24 8.27
CA THR A 223 5.44 22.93 8.79
C THR A 223 4.77 22.08 7.72
N LEU A 224 3.91 22.68 6.90
CA LEU A 224 3.32 21.96 5.77
C LEU A 224 4.38 21.48 4.77
N LEU A 225 5.34 22.36 4.39
CA LEU A 225 6.43 21.96 3.50
C LEU A 225 7.33 20.87 4.09
N LYS A 226 7.59 20.90 5.42
CA LYS A 226 8.29 19.80 6.11
C LYS A 226 7.54 18.49 5.98
N TYR A 227 6.22 18.49 6.09
CA TYR A 227 5.41 17.27 5.89
C TYR A 227 5.43 16.79 4.43
N PHE A 228 5.38 17.71 3.44
CA PHE A 228 5.55 17.32 2.04
C PHE A 228 6.88 16.60 1.82
N LYS A 229 7.97 17.17 2.34
CA LYS A 229 9.30 16.55 2.24
C LYS A 229 9.34 15.20 2.94
N LEU A 230 8.88 15.10 4.20
CA LEU A 230 8.87 13.87 4.97
C LEU A 230 8.13 12.74 4.24
N ILE A 231 6.92 13.01 3.75
CA ILE A 231 6.11 12.01 3.05
C ILE A 231 6.77 11.58 1.74
N TYR A 232 7.36 12.51 0.99
CA TYR A 232 8.10 12.19 -0.23
C TYR A 232 9.29 11.26 0.05
N ASP A 233 10.10 11.58 1.07
CA ASP A 233 11.26 10.79 1.46
C ASP A 233 10.84 9.38 1.92
N VAL A 234 9.80 9.29 2.76
CA VAL A 234 9.23 8.01 3.23
C VAL A 234 8.74 7.15 2.07
N VAL A 235 7.96 7.73 1.16
CA VAL A 235 7.43 6.99 0.01
C VAL A 235 8.56 6.51 -0.89
N SER A 236 9.57 7.35 -1.13
CA SER A 236 10.70 7.01 -2.00
C SER A 236 11.51 5.83 -1.46
N GLU A 237 11.82 5.81 -0.16
CA GLU A 237 12.60 4.72 0.44
C GLU A 237 11.78 3.44 0.61
N VAL A 238 10.51 3.56 1.03
CA VAL A 238 9.62 2.41 1.15
C VAL A 238 9.40 1.75 -0.21
N ASP A 239 9.18 2.56 -1.26
CA ASP A 239 9.01 2.02 -2.61
C ASP A 239 10.27 1.32 -3.10
N SER A 240 11.43 1.94 -2.95
CA SER A 240 12.72 1.35 -3.33
C SER A 240 12.94 0.01 -2.63
N TYR A 241 12.63 -0.08 -1.34
CA TYR A 241 12.75 -1.30 -0.56
C TYR A 241 11.77 -2.39 -1.04
N LEU A 242 10.49 -2.06 -1.15
CA LEU A 242 9.46 -3.01 -1.58
C LEU A 242 9.66 -3.45 -3.03
N HIS A 243 9.99 -2.51 -3.92
CA HIS A 243 10.25 -2.80 -5.32
C HIS A 243 11.40 -3.80 -5.49
N LYS A 244 12.54 -3.51 -4.85
CA LYS A 244 13.74 -4.35 -4.98
C LYS A 244 13.55 -5.75 -4.39
N ASN A 245 12.88 -5.88 -3.25
CA ASN A 245 12.86 -7.13 -2.49
C ASN A 245 11.58 -7.97 -2.69
N PHE A 246 10.47 -7.34 -3.06
CA PHE A 246 9.16 -8.01 -3.05
C PHE A 246 8.37 -7.86 -4.35
N ILE A 247 8.39 -6.72 -5.04
CA ILE A 247 7.53 -6.45 -6.20
C ILE A 247 8.22 -6.82 -7.52
N GLY A 248 9.42 -6.29 -7.76
CA GLY A 248 10.14 -6.47 -9.02
C GLY A 248 9.30 -6.03 -10.23
N SER A 249 9.15 -6.91 -11.20
CA SER A 249 8.31 -6.68 -12.39
C SER A 249 6.85 -7.12 -12.23
N TYR A 250 6.41 -7.45 -11.00
CA TYR A 250 5.05 -7.98 -10.78
C TYR A 250 3.95 -7.00 -11.19
N ASP A 251 4.08 -5.74 -10.87
CA ASP A 251 3.11 -4.69 -11.22
C ASP A 251 2.98 -4.51 -12.75
N ILE A 252 4.09 -4.61 -13.47
CA ILE A 252 4.11 -4.59 -14.94
C ILE A 252 3.42 -5.82 -15.50
N ILE A 253 3.69 -7.01 -14.96
CA ILE A 253 3.00 -8.25 -15.36
C ILE A 253 1.50 -8.13 -15.08
N LYS A 254 1.12 -7.64 -13.90
CA LYS A 254 -0.28 -7.44 -13.52
C LYS A 254 -1.00 -6.47 -14.47
N CYS A 255 -0.34 -5.36 -14.82
CA CYS A 255 -0.87 -4.39 -15.77
C CYS A 255 -1.09 -5.04 -17.15
N TYR A 256 -0.11 -5.81 -17.65
CA TYR A 256 -0.24 -6.49 -18.94
C TYR A 256 -1.40 -7.48 -18.96
N LEU A 257 -1.47 -8.37 -17.98
CA LEU A 257 -2.53 -9.38 -17.90
C LEU A 257 -3.92 -8.74 -17.73
N GLY A 258 -4.03 -7.66 -16.95
CA GLY A 258 -5.27 -6.89 -16.83
C GLY A 258 -5.72 -6.28 -18.16
N LYS A 259 -4.80 -5.71 -18.93
CA LYS A 259 -5.09 -5.17 -20.27
C LYS A 259 -5.44 -6.27 -21.26
N LEU A 260 -4.76 -7.42 -21.21
CA LEU A 260 -5.07 -8.57 -22.03
C LEU A 260 -6.48 -9.11 -21.73
N ALA A 261 -6.85 -9.23 -20.47
CA ALA A 261 -8.20 -9.63 -20.05
C ALA A 261 -9.30 -8.64 -20.47
N ALA A 262 -8.95 -7.35 -20.59
CA ALA A 262 -9.83 -6.32 -21.12
C ALA A 262 -9.90 -6.26 -22.66
N GLY A 263 -9.32 -7.25 -23.37
CA GLY A 263 -9.34 -7.36 -24.82
C GLY A 263 -8.27 -6.56 -25.57
N PHE A 264 -7.30 -5.96 -24.84
CA PHE A 264 -6.16 -5.32 -25.51
C PHE A 264 -5.20 -6.40 -26.04
N PHE A 265 -4.56 -6.13 -27.16
CA PHE A 265 -3.50 -6.97 -27.75
C PHE A 265 -3.93 -8.33 -28.29
N THR A 266 -5.22 -8.68 -28.36
CA THR A 266 -5.70 -10.04 -28.70
C THR A 266 -5.24 -10.50 -30.09
N ASP A 267 -5.28 -9.60 -31.07
CA ASP A 267 -4.96 -9.93 -32.47
C ASP A 267 -3.51 -9.64 -32.88
N LEU A 268 -2.66 -9.28 -31.91
CA LEU A 268 -1.29 -8.88 -32.19
C LEU A 268 -0.32 -10.05 -32.01
N LYS A 269 0.69 -10.12 -32.90
CA LYS A 269 1.83 -11.02 -32.73
C LYS A 269 2.69 -10.61 -31.53
N PRO A 270 3.46 -11.51 -30.89
CA PRO A 270 4.23 -11.19 -29.67
C PRO A 270 5.13 -9.96 -29.79
N GLY A 271 5.76 -9.73 -30.93
CA GLY A 271 6.60 -8.55 -31.15
C GLY A 271 5.81 -7.24 -31.29
N GLU A 272 4.57 -7.32 -31.78
CA GLU A 272 3.64 -6.19 -31.87
C GLU A 272 3.03 -5.88 -30.51
N LYS A 273 2.65 -6.92 -29.77
CA LYS A 273 2.22 -6.80 -28.35
C LYS A 273 3.29 -6.06 -27.53
N ALA A 274 4.56 -6.43 -27.65
CA ALA A 274 5.66 -5.82 -26.93
C ALA A 274 5.79 -4.33 -27.25
N ARG A 275 5.69 -3.95 -28.51
CA ARG A 275 5.74 -2.53 -28.93
C ARG A 275 4.54 -1.74 -28.43
N ALA A 276 3.34 -2.31 -28.55
CA ALA A 276 2.10 -1.69 -28.09
C ALA A 276 2.10 -1.52 -26.56
N TYR A 277 2.52 -2.55 -25.83
CA TYR A 277 2.61 -2.49 -24.37
C TYR A 277 3.67 -1.50 -23.90
N LYS A 278 4.85 -1.47 -24.52
CA LYS A 278 5.86 -0.43 -24.25
C LYS A 278 5.33 0.99 -24.44
N LYS A 279 4.56 1.21 -25.53
CA LYS A 279 3.94 2.52 -25.79
C LYS A 279 2.94 2.89 -24.70
N LEU A 280 2.12 1.94 -24.27
CA LEU A 280 1.14 2.12 -23.18
C LEU A 280 1.85 2.49 -21.86
N ILE A 281 2.83 1.71 -21.44
CA ILE A 281 3.58 1.97 -20.20
C ILE A 281 4.32 3.32 -20.27
N GLY A 282 4.88 3.68 -21.42
CA GLY A 282 5.51 4.97 -21.63
C GLY A 282 4.53 6.17 -21.55
N ALA A 283 3.27 5.97 -21.95
CA ALA A 283 2.22 6.98 -21.81
C ALA A 283 1.83 7.21 -20.34
N GLU A 284 1.99 6.21 -19.47
CA GLU A 284 1.79 6.33 -18.02
C GLU A 284 2.96 7.04 -17.30
N GLY A 285 3.96 7.54 -18.05
CA GLY A 285 5.07 8.31 -17.50
C GLY A 285 6.20 7.49 -16.88
N LEU A 286 6.23 6.17 -17.09
CA LEU A 286 7.35 5.34 -16.66
C LEU A 286 8.59 5.52 -17.55
N PRO A 287 9.80 5.30 -17.03
CA PRO A 287 11.02 5.29 -17.80
C PRO A 287 10.94 4.28 -18.95
N ARG A 288 11.71 4.51 -20.01
CA ARG A 288 11.75 3.60 -21.16
C ARG A 288 12.56 2.35 -20.82
N ALA A 289 11.92 1.19 -20.86
CA ALA A 289 12.61 -0.09 -20.85
C ALA A 289 12.93 -0.58 -22.27
N SER A 290 13.78 -1.59 -22.40
CA SER A 290 14.14 -2.17 -23.69
C SER A 290 12.95 -2.92 -24.31
N ASN A 291 12.93 -3.08 -25.64
CA ASN A 291 11.92 -3.94 -26.29
C ASN A 291 12.06 -5.41 -25.88
N GLU A 292 13.28 -5.84 -25.55
CA GLU A 292 13.57 -7.17 -25.09
C GLU A 292 12.90 -7.46 -23.75
N TYR A 293 12.97 -6.51 -22.81
CA TYR A 293 12.25 -6.61 -21.53
C TYR A 293 10.75 -6.88 -21.73
N TYR A 294 10.09 -6.08 -22.59
CA TYR A 294 8.66 -6.28 -22.85
C TYR A 294 8.36 -7.60 -23.57
N ARG A 295 9.24 -8.03 -24.47
CA ARG A 295 9.11 -9.36 -25.09
C ARG A 295 9.20 -10.47 -24.05
N ASN A 296 10.11 -10.38 -23.11
CA ASN A 296 10.27 -11.37 -22.05
C ASN A 296 9.05 -11.43 -21.13
N ILE A 297 8.47 -10.25 -20.76
CA ILE A 297 7.19 -10.21 -20.02
C ILE A 297 6.08 -10.91 -20.80
N ILE A 298 5.93 -10.63 -22.08
CA ILE A 298 4.89 -11.22 -22.93
C ILE A 298 5.13 -12.73 -23.08
N CYS A 299 6.36 -13.14 -23.38
CA CYS A 299 6.70 -14.56 -23.44
C CYS A 299 6.39 -15.28 -22.13
N TYR A 300 6.72 -14.67 -20.98
CA TYR A 300 6.37 -15.21 -19.66
C TYR A 300 4.85 -15.35 -19.48
N CYS A 301 4.08 -14.35 -19.91
CA CYS A 301 2.62 -14.37 -19.76
C CYS A 301 1.92 -15.31 -20.75
N ASP A 302 2.37 -15.34 -22.01
CA ASP A 302 1.72 -16.09 -23.08
C ASP A 302 2.12 -17.57 -23.10
N LEU A 303 3.27 -17.94 -22.52
CA LEU A 303 3.69 -19.33 -22.46
C LEU A 303 2.78 -20.13 -21.52
N ASP A 304 2.17 -21.16 -22.08
CA ASP A 304 1.34 -22.14 -21.37
C ASP A 304 2.19 -23.19 -20.62
N THR A 305 3.40 -22.81 -20.19
CA THR A 305 4.22 -23.70 -19.40
C THR A 305 3.57 -23.94 -18.06
N PRO A 306 3.10 -25.18 -17.78
CA PRO A 306 2.82 -25.54 -16.41
C PRO A 306 4.12 -25.34 -15.65
N LEU A 307 4.09 -24.59 -14.57
CA LEU A 307 5.16 -24.71 -13.63
C LEU A 307 5.18 -26.19 -13.21
N GLU A 308 6.22 -26.90 -13.61
CA GLU A 308 6.54 -28.20 -13.02
C GLU A 308 6.58 -28.12 -11.49
N ALA A 309 6.58 -26.90 -10.99
CA ALA A 309 6.78 -26.54 -9.63
C ALA A 309 5.63 -26.90 -8.68
N CYS A 310 4.38 -26.83 -9.08
CA CYS A 310 3.25 -27.03 -8.14
C CYS A 310 2.65 -28.44 -8.26
N ARG A 311 3.44 -29.47 -7.95
CA ARG A 311 3.01 -30.87 -8.04
C ARG A 311 2.34 -31.41 -6.77
N TYR A 312 2.60 -30.77 -5.65
CA TYR A 312 2.20 -31.30 -4.34
C TYR A 312 0.87 -30.72 -3.89
N SER A 313 -0.12 -31.58 -3.67
CA SER A 313 -1.31 -31.17 -2.90
C SER A 313 -0.91 -30.79 -1.47
N ALA A 314 -1.78 -30.10 -0.72
CA ALA A 314 -1.50 -29.78 0.68
C ALA A 314 -1.11 -31.01 1.50
N LYS A 315 -1.83 -32.12 1.30
CA LYS A 315 -1.53 -33.42 1.92
C LYS A 315 -0.14 -33.95 1.54
N ALA A 316 0.21 -33.90 0.27
CA ALA A 316 1.51 -34.36 -0.23
C ALA A 316 2.63 -33.43 0.24
N CYS A 317 2.38 -32.10 0.31
CA CYS A 317 3.31 -31.12 0.85
C CYS A 317 3.64 -31.43 2.32
N VAL A 318 2.62 -31.62 3.17
CA VAL A 318 2.80 -31.97 4.59
C VAL A 318 3.58 -33.27 4.74
N ALA A 319 3.25 -34.30 3.94
CA ALA A 319 3.94 -35.59 3.97
C ALA A 319 5.42 -35.44 3.58
N GLU A 320 5.73 -34.63 2.56
CA GLU A 320 7.10 -34.42 2.10
C GLU A 320 7.91 -33.54 3.09
N VAL A 321 7.30 -32.51 3.65
CA VAL A 321 7.91 -31.71 4.73
C VAL A 321 8.24 -32.60 5.92
N ASN A 322 7.30 -33.43 6.36
CA ASN A 322 7.52 -34.40 7.45
C ASN A 322 8.62 -35.40 7.13
N ARG A 323 8.70 -35.86 5.87
CA ARG A 323 9.75 -36.78 5.43
C ARG A 323 11.13 -36.15 5.52
N GLN A 324 11.27 -34.88 5.15
CA GLN A 324 12.52 -34.16 5.20
C GLN A 324 12.93 -33.72 6.59
N LEU A 325 11.98 -33.57 7.52
CA LEU A 325 12.20 -33.20 8.92
C LEU A 325 12.37 -34.40 9.86
N LYS A 326 12.43 -35.63 9.33
CA LYS A 326 12.43 -36.87 10.14
C LYS A 326 13.47 -36.89 11.26
N ASP A 327 14.62 -36.27 11.04
CA ASP A 327 15.71 -36.25 12.01
C ASP A 327 15.60 -35.15 13.06
N ASN A 328 14.66 -34.22 12.92
CA ASN A 328 14.57 -33.02 13.76
C ASN A 328 13.49 -33.08 14.85
N GLN A 329 12.94 -34.25 15.15
CA GLN A 329 11.94 -34.49 16.24
C GLN A 329 10.68 -33.56 16.19
N ILE A 330 10.44 -32.87 15.10
CA ILE A 330 9.26 -32.03 14.92
C ILE A 330 8.18 -32.90 14.29
N GLN A 331 7.33 -33.49 15.12
CA GLN A 331 6.12 -34.11 14.62
C GLN A 331 5.16 -33.02 14.18
N LEU A 332 5.14 -32.76 12.89
CA LEU A 332 4.07 -31.98 12.28
C LEU A 332 2.79 -32.79 12.37
N ILE A 333 1.69 -32.13 12.66
CA ILE A 333 0.41 -32.71 13.03
C ILE A 333 -0.05 -33.76 12.03
N ARG A 334 -0.64 -34.83 12.52
CA ARG A 334 -1.22 -35.92 11.72
C ARG A 334 -2.41 -35.47 10.85
N ASP A 335 -3.01 -34.35 11.15
CA ASP A 335 -4.08 -33.80 10.32
C ASP A 335 -3.48 -33.18 9.07
N ASN A 336 -3.93 -33.66 7.90
CA ASN A 336 -3.52 -33.23 6.56
C ASN A 336 -3.75 -31.73 6.27
N ARG A 337 -4.23 -30.95 7.23
CA ARG A 337 -4.60 -29.54 7.11
C ARG A 337 -3.64 -28.58 7.77
N SER A 338 -2.60 -29.07 8.42
CA SER A 338 -1.69 -28.20 9.15
C SER A 338 -0.24 -28.64 9.08
N VAL A 339 0.62 -27.73 8.68
CA VAL A 339 2.04 -27.78 8.90
C VAL A 339 2.33 -26.82 10.05
N ALA A 340 2.74 -27.37 11.18
CA ALA A 340 3.08 -26.57 12.33
C ALA A 340 4.50 -26.04 12.20
N PHE A 341 4.64 -24.98 11.46
CA PHE A 341 5.93 -24.34 11.29
C PHE A 341 6.09 -23.11 12.21
N ASN A 342 5.20 -22.17 12.05
CA ASN A 342 4.99 -21.02 12.90
C ASN A 342 3.51 -20.65 12.81
N ASN A 343 3.08 -19.64 13.55
CA ASN A 343 1.68 -19.21 13.54
C ASN A 343 1.15 -18.92 12.14
N TYR A 344 2.01 -18.51 11.22
CA TYR A 344 1.64 -18.17 9.85
C TYR A 344 1.42 -19.38 8.98
N THR A 345 2.32 -20.34 9.02
CA THR A 345 2.19 -21.58 8.27
C THR A 345 0.95 -22.34 8.72
N PHE A 346 0.73 -22.45 10.02
CA PHE A 346 -0.48 -23.05 10.56
C PHE A 346 -1.74 -22.34 10.07
N ASN A 347 -1.79 -21.02 10.16
CA ASN A 347 -2.92 -20.24 9.66
C ASN A 347 -3.12 -20.39 8.15
N LEU A 348 -2.06 -20.53 7.39
CA LEU A 348 -2.13 -20.77 5.97
C LEU A 348 -2.84 -22.09 5.66
N PHE A 349 -2.43 -23.20 6.25
CA PHE A 349 -3.00 -24.52 6.00
C PHE A 349 -4.41 -24.67 6.57
N VAL A 350 -4.68 -24.21 7.77
CA VAL A 350 -6.01 -24.29 8.38
C VAL A 350 -7.00 -23.38 7.68
N ARG A 351 -6.58 -22.18 7.28
CA ARG A 351 -7.44 -21.20 6.59
C ARG A 351 -7.49 -21.44 5.09
N ALA A 352 -6.62 -22.26 4.53
CA ALA A 352 -6.63 -22.61 3.11
C ALA A 352 -8.02 -23.04 2.64
N ASN A 353 -8.73 -23.82 3.42
CA ASN A 353 -10.10 -24.25 3.13
C ASN A 353 -11.16 -23.15 3.33
N ARG A 354 -10.83 -22.05 4.03
CA ARG A 354 -11.76 -20.96 4.31
C ARG A 354 -11.48 -19.72 3.48
N TRP A 355 -10.28 -19.59 2.95
CA TRP A 355 -9.89 -18.44 2.16
C TRP A 355 -9.83 -18.83 0.69
N ARG A 356 -10.78 -18.36 -0.07
CA ARG A 356 -10.77 -18.42 -1.55
C ARG A 356 -9.53 -17.80 -2.18
N ALA A 357 -8.65 -17.31 -1.38
CA ALA A 357 -7.52 -16.47 -1.71
C ALA A 357 -6.22 -16.87 -1.05
N ASN A 358 -5.97 -18.16 -0.82
CA ASN A 358 -4.67 -18.57 -0.33
C ASN A 358 -3.61 -18.35 -1.42
N PRO A 359 -2.56 -17.58 -1.10
CA PRO A 359 -1.51 -17.23 -2.04
C PRO A 359 -0.63 -18.40 -2.50
N ASP A 360 -0.59 -19.49 -1.75
CA ASP A 360 0.22 -20.68 -2.09
C ASP A 360 -0.43 -21.59 -3.14
N TYR A 361 -1.53 -21.15 -3.68
CA TYR A 361 -2.35 -21.98 -4.52
C TYR A 361 -2.07 -21.81 -6.02
N CYS A 362 -1.93 -22.93 -6.70
CA CYS A 362 -1.95 -23.00 -8.17
C CYS A 362 -3.36 -23.35 -8.67
N GLN A 363 -4.05 -22.41 -9.28
CA GLN A 363 -5.46 -22.56 -9.68
C GLN A 363 -5.72 -23.51 -10.85
N ARG A 364 -4.72 -24.03 -11.54
CA ARG A 364 -4.93 -25.03 -12.59
C ARG A 364 -5.65 -26.30 -12.12
N CYS A 365 -5.85 -26.41 -10.80
CA CYS A 365 -6.47 -27.54 -10.16
C CYS A 365 -7.88 -27.26 -9.69
N LYS A 366 -8.58 -26.32 -10.31
CA LYS A 366 -10.03 -26.15 -10.05
C LYS A 366 -10.75 -27.47 -10.31
N SER A 367 -11.25 -28.08 -9.25
CA SER A 367 -12.34 -29.03 -9.42
C SER A 367 -13.61 -28.23 -9.77
N ASN A 368 -14.53 -28.82 -10.53
CA ASN A 368 -15.83 -28.21 -10.91
C ASN A 368 -16.75 -27.86 -9.72
N THR A 369 -16.32 -28.11 -8.51
CA THR A 369 -16.94 -27.69 -7.27
C THR A 369 -16.13 -26.52 -6.75
N GLU A 370 -16.70 -25.41 -6.40
CA GLU A 370 -16.10 -24.16 -5.90
C GLU A 370 -14.96 -24.29 -4.85
N GLN A 371 -14.49 -25.48 -4.60
CA GLN A 371 -13.37 -25.80 -3.73
C GLN A 371 -12.06 -25.74 -4.52
N VAL A 372 -11.24 -24.82 -4.11
CA VAL A 372 -9.91 -24.59 -4.66
C VAL A 372 -8.92 -25.56 -4.01
N GLU A 373 -8.28 -26.43 -4.78
CA GLU A 373 -7.23 -27.33 -4.28
C GLU A 373 -5.87 -26.60 -4.31
N TYR A 374 -5.22 -26.53 -3.17
CA TYR A 374 -3.90 -25.91 -3.03
C TYR A 374 -2.79 -26.84 -3.47
N ARG A 375 -1.84 -26.32 -4.25
CA ARG A 375 -0.68 -27.06 -4.73
C ARG A 375 0.62 -26.31 -4.40
N TYR A 376 1.64 -27.08 -4.07
CA TYR A 376 2.92 -26.60 -3.60
C TYR A 376 4.05 -27.05 -4.50
N SER A 377 5.08 -26.24 -4.63
CA SER A 377 6.31 -26.59 -5.33
C SER A 377 7.28 -27.33 -4.42
N MET A 378 8.25 -28.06 -4.99
CA MET A 378 9.35 -28.61 -4.19
C MET A 378 10.18 -27.51 -3.52
N ARG A 379 10.34 -26.36 -4.18
CA ARG A 379 11.01 -25.19 -3.59
C ARG A 379 10.27 -24.67 -2.36
N ALA A 380 8.96 -24.53 -2.41
CA ALA A 380 8.14 -24.15 -1.27
C ALA A 380 8.31 -25.13 -0.10
N ILE A 381 8.34 -26.43 -0.40
CA ILE A 381 8.60 -27.48 0.61
C ILE A 381 9.99 -27.30 1.24
N GLN A 382 11.02 -27.11 0.42
CA GLN A 382 12.39 -26.90 0.91
C GLN A 382 12.53 -25.65 1.77
N GLU A 383 11.89 -24.55 1.41
CA GLU A 383 11.88 -23.32 2.19
C GLU A 383 11.15 -23.50 3.53
N ILE A 384 10.01 -24.20 3.56
CA ILE A 384 9.31 -24.56 4.78
C ILE A 384 10.20 -25.41 5.68
N VAL A 385 10.85 -26.44 5.13
CA VAL A 385 11.79 -27.29 5.86
C VAL A 385 12.96 -26.51 6.44
N ALA A 386 13.58 -25.65 5.64
CA ALA A 386 14.70 -24.80 6.07
C ALA A 386 14.30 -23.86 7.20
N ALA A 387 13.15 -23.21 7.06
CA ALA A 387 12.65 -22.28 8.05
C ALA A 387 12.27 -22.98 9.37
N ILE A 388 11.67 -24.18 9.32
CA ILE A 388 11.40 -25.01 10.52
C ILE A 388 12.70 -25.43 11.18
N SER A 389 13.69 -25.86 10.40
CA SER A 389 14.99 -26.31 10.93
C SER A 389 15.80 -25.19 11.60
N GLN A 390 15.55 -23.94 11.20
CA GLN A 390 16.21 -22.75 11.77
C GLN A 390 15.40 -22.10 12.90
N ALA A 391 14.17 -22.52 13.12
CA ALA A 391 13.31 -21.92 14.13
C ALA A 391 13.82 -22.23 15.56
N PRO A 392 13.86 -21.24 16.47
CA PRO A 392 14.21 -21.48 17.87
C PRO A 392 13.28 -22.49 18.53
N ASN A 393 13.80 -23.35 19.39
CA ASN A 393 13.01 -24.35 20.10
C ASN A 393 11.81 -23.75 20.87
N SER A 394 11.95 -22.54 21.40
CA SER A 394 10.87 -21.81 22.08
C SER A 394 9.69 -21.53 21.15
N VAL A 395 9.95 -21.18 19.89
CA VAL A 395 8.91 -20.93 18.86
C VAL A 395 8.20 -22.23 18.54
N ILE A 396 8.94 -23.33 18.38
CA ILE A 396 8.40 -24.67 18.09
C ILE A 396 7.51 -25.16 19.23
N GLN A 397 7.93 -24.97 20.50
CA GLN A 397 7.13 -25.34 21.66
C GLN A 397 5.84 -24.52 21.77
N THR A 398 5.92 -23.22 21.54
CA THR A 398 4.73 -22.35 21.53
C THR A 398 3.72 -22.76 20.45
N LEU A 399 4.20 -23.18 19.29
CA LEU A 399 3.36 -23.68 18.20
C LEU A 399 2.67 -25.00 18.55
N LYS A 400 3.41 -25.95 19.15
CA LYS A 400 2.82 -27.21 19.63
C LYS A 400 1.68 -26.95 20.63
N GLN A 401 1.91 -26.06 21.61
CA GLN A 401 0.88 -25.71 22.60
C GLN A 401 -0.36 -25.03 21.98
N GLN A 402 -0.17 -24.18 20.97
CA GLN A 402 -1.29 -23.53 20.29
C GLN A 402 -2.10 -24.49 19.41
N LEU A 403 -1.44 -25.48 18.86
CA LEU A 403 -2.06 -26.53 18.06
C LEU A 403 -2.88 -27.47 18.92
N ASP A 404 -2.32 -27.90 20.05
CA ASP A 404 -3.02 -28.76 21.02
C ASP A 404 -4.30 -28.09 21.56
N ARG A 405 -4.25 -26.77 21.84
CA ARG A 405 -5.43 -26.01 22.29
C ARG A 405 -6.54 -25.87 21.25
N ARG A 406 -6.23 -25.95 19.95
CA ARG A 406 -7.23 -25.82 18.88
C ARG A 406 -7.81 -27.14 18.38
N LEU A 407 -7.21 -28.24 18.75
CA LEU A 407 -7.77 -29.58 18.52
C LEU A 407 -8.92 -29.93 19.48
N TYR A 408 -9.02 -29.19 20.60
CA TYR A 408 -10.06 -29.38 21.64
C TYR A 408 -11.11 -28.25 21.70
N SER A 409 -11.05 -27.28 20.79
CA SER A 409 -12.02 -26.19 20.58
C SER A 409 -12.66 -26.31 19.19
#